data_e24ef0fdc08a2f1d7943913ccc4556c6
#
_entry.id   e24ef0fdc08a2f1d7943913ccc4556c6
#
_cell.length_a   1.000
_cell.length_b   1.000
_cell.length_c   1.000
_cell.angle_alpha   90.00
_cell.angle_beta   90.00
_cell.angle_gamma   90.00
#
_symmetry.space_group_name_H-M   'P 1'
#
loop_
_entity.id
_entity.type
_entity.pdbx_description
1 polymer ?
#
loop_
_entity_poly.entity_id
_entity_poly.type
_entity_poly.pdbx_seq_one_letter_code
_entity_poly.pdbx_strand_id
1 'polypeptide(L)'
;VGDDDQSIYRFRGATIENILNFERIYPGTKTIRLEQNYRSTSNILNAANCVIQHNTERKGKTLWTDNGEGDKVQVYTAENEQDEASHIADVIGQHLKEGGHLADHAILYRMNAQSAPIESYFTRAGIPHKIVGGQRFNDRKEVKDIHSYMSIVANPRDDVRLRRIINEPARKIGATTIDKIGELAAANGVPMMEIIREASSYPALGRAASALNAFYSMYRELCDLSVTLPLDEFAGEVIRKTGYEAMLKAQKEEGETRLENLGQLISSVKTYAEQNGEDATLSGFLEEVALIAD
;
A
#
# COMPACT_ATOMS: atom_id res chain seq x y z
N VAL A 1 -30.32 -0.28 16.34
CA VAL A 1 -30.33 -0.78 14.95
C VAL A 1 -28.98 -1.39 14.66
N GLY A 2 -28.96 -2.56 14.05
CA GLY A 2 -27.74 -3.25 13.65
C GLY A 2 -27.97 -4.07 12.39
N ASP A 3 -26.88 -4.48 11.73
CA ASP A 3 -26.92 -5.35 10.56
C ASP A 3 -25.89 -6.47 10.74
N ASP A 4 -26.40 -7.67 10.99
CA ASP A 4 -25.58 -8.87 11.19
C ASP A 4 -24.87 -9.31 9.89
N ASP A 5 -25.48 -9.08 8.74
CA ASP A 5 -24.92 -9.42 7.44
C ASP A 5 -23.73 -8.52 7.03
N GLN A 6 -23.62 -7.31 7.63
CA GLN A 6 -22.52 -6.38 7.40
C GLN A 6 -21.42 -6.45 8.49
N SER A 7 -21.46 -7.43 9.37
CA SER A 7 -20.46 -7.63 10.42
C SER A 7 -19.19 -8.31 9.84
N ILE A 8 -18.43 -7.57 9.06
CA ILE A 8 -17.26 -8.06 8.30
C ILE A 8 -15.92 -7.86 9.01
N TYR A 9 -15.89 -7.32 10.25
CA TYR A 9 -14.65 -7.04 11.01
C TYR A 9 -14.31 -8.10 12.06
N ARG A 10 -14.84 -9.32 11.95
CA ARG A 10 -14.55 -10.41 12.91
C ARG A 10 -13.04 -10.71 13.02
N PHE A 11 -12.31 -10.62 11.91
CA PHE A 11 -10.86 -10.77 11.85
C PHE A 11 -10.09 -9.69 12.63
N ARG A 12 -10.74 -8.58 13.00
CA ARG A 12 -10.22 -7.51 13.88
C ARG A 12 -10.81 -7.57 15.30
N GLY A 13 -11.33 -8.71 15.73
CA GLY A 13 -11.88 -8.90 17.05
C GLY A 13 -13.31 -8.36 17.26
N ALA A 14 -13.98 -7.89 16.20
CA ALA A 14 -15.39 -7.54 16.32
C ALA A 14 -16.26 -8.78 16.54
N THR A 15 -17.28 -8.65 17.43
CA THR A 15 -18.22 -9.73 17.69
C THR A 15 -19.61 -9.37 17.21
N ILE A 16 -20.27 -10.32 16.56
CA ILE A 16 -21.68 -10.23 16.15
C ILE A 16 -22.64 -10.62 17.27
N GLU A 17 -22.13 -11.23 18.35
CA GLU A 17 -22.93 -11.76 19.45
C GLU A 17 -23.83 -10.73 20.12
N ASN A 18 -23.41 -9.46 20.13
CA ASN A 18 -24.23 -8.37 20.65
C ASN A 18 -25.56 -8.23 19.92
N ILE A 19 -25.59 -8.49 18.60
CA ILE A 19 -26.83 -8.45 17.80
C ILE A 19 -27.58 -9.77 17.95
N LEU A 20 -26.89 -10.91 17.87
CA LEU A 20 -27.53 -12.22 17.90
C LEU A 20 -28.17 -12.51 19.25
N ASN A 21 -27.51 -12.13 20.36
CA ASN A 21 -27.96 -12.38 21.72
C ASN A 21 -28.85 -11.28 22.31
N PHE A 22 -29.19 -10.24 21.57
CA PHE A 22 -29.92 -9.08 22.10
C PHE A 22 -31.26 -9.45 22.71
N GLU A 23 -32.06 -10.29 22.05
CA GLU A 23 -33.35 -10.75 22.55
C GLU A 23 -33.23 -11.61 23.82
N ARG A 24 -32.14 -12.37 23.92
CA ARG A 24 -31.84 -13.19 25.10
C ARG A 24 -31.46 -12.32 26.31
N ILE A 25 -30.67 -11.24 26.06
CA ILE A 25 -30.22 -10.33 27.11
C ILE A 25 -31.36 -9.42 27.58
N TYR A 26 -32.24 -9.03 26.66
CA TYR A 26 -33.39 -8.14 26.94
C TYR A 26 -34.73 -8.85 26.60
N PRO A 27 -35.27 -9.68 27.51
CA PRO A 27 -36.51 -10.38 27.29
C PRO A 27 -37.68 -9.39 27.04
N GLY A 28 -38.54 -9.73 26.09
CA GLY A 28 -39.64 -8.85 25.65
C GLY A 28 -39.31 -7.88 24.54
N THR A 29 -38.07 -7.87 24.05
CA THR A 29 -37.71 -7.09 22.87
C THR A 29 -38.47 -7.55 21.62
N LYS A 30 -39.05 -6.60 20.87
CA LYS A 30 -39.64 -6.85 19.57
C LYS A 30 -38.61 -6.56 18.48
N THR A 31 -38.17 -7.58 17.77
CA THR A 31 -37.26 -7.45 16.61
C THR A 31 -38.10 -7.18 15.34
N ILE A 32 -37.72 -6.14 14.63
CA ILE A 32 -38.28 -5.78 13.32
C ILE A 32 -37.16 -5.92 12.30
N ARG A 33 -37.39 -6.66 11.23
CA ARG A 33 -36.45 -6.82 10.13
C ARG A 33 -36.76 -5.81 9.05
N LEU A 34 -35.71 -5.07 8.60
CA LEU A 34 -35.79 -4.15 7.48
C LEU A 34 -35.26 -4.89 6.25
N GLU A 35 -36.19 -5.45 5.46
CA GLU A 35 -35.84 -6.32 4.31
C GLU A 35 -36.00 -5.59 2.97
N GLN A 36 -36.76 -4.52 2.91
CA GLN A 36 -36.89 -3.71 1.70
C GLN A 36 -35.69 -2.83 1.53
N ASN A 37 -35.05 -2.95 0.36
CA ASN A 37 -33.91 -2.14 -0.05
C ASN A 37 -34.34 -1.13 -1.12
N TYR A 38 -33.95 0.12 -0.95
CA TYR A 38 -34.29 1.23 -1.83
C TYR A 38 -33.13 1.71 -2.71
N ARG A 39 -31.94 1.08 -2.57
CA ARG A 39 -30.73 1.49 -3.27
C ARG A 39 -30.51 0.70 -4.55
N SER A 40 -30.61 -0.61 -4.45
CA SER A 40 -30.16 -1.55 -5.49
C SER A 40 -31.32 -2.15 -6.27
N THR A 41 -31.02 -2.63 -7.47
CA THR A 41 -31.93 -3.44 -8.31
C THR A 41 -31.95 -4.90 -7.85
N SER A 42 -32.93 -5.68 -8.28
CA SER A 42 -33.11 -7.06 -7.81
C SER A 42 -31.98 -8.01 -8.22
N ASN A 43 -31.33 -7.81 -9.38
CA ASN A 43 -30.17 -8.62 -9.79
C ASN A 43 -29.00 -8.47 -8.82
N ILE A 44 -28.73 -7.25 -8.33
CA ILE A 44 -27.70 -7.00 -7.32
C ILE A 44 -28.05 -7.65 -5.99
N LEU A 45 -29.31 -7.48 -5.53
CA LEU A 45 -29.75 -8.07 -4.27
C LEU A 45 -29.78 -9.58 -4.29
N ASN A 46 -30.16 -10.19 -5.41
CA ASN A 46 -30.14 -11.64 -5.58
C ASN A 46 -28.72 -12.18 -5.46
N ALA A 47 -27.74 -11.53 -6.11
CA ALA A 47 -26.34 -11.92 -5.98
C ALA A 47 -25.85 -11.75 -4.52
N ALA A 48 -26.18 -10.66 -3.85
CA ALA A 48 -25.82 -10.42 -2.45
C ALA A 48 -26.48 -11.46 -1.52
N ASN A 49 -27.76 -11.76 -1.69
CA ASN A 49 -28.48 -12.80 -0.93
C ASN A 49 -27.84 -14.18 -1.14
N CYS A 50 -27.43 -14.54 -2.37
CA CYS A 50 -26.73 -15.80 -2.64
C CYS A 50 -25.40 -15.90 -1.91
N VAL A 51 -24.63 -14.82 -1.84
CA VAL A 51 -23.34 -14.80 -1.11
C VAL A 51 -23.58 -14.93 0.39
N ILE A 52 -24.46 -14.11 0.97
CA ILE A 52 -24.62 -14.03 2.41
C ILE A 52 -25.31 -15.28 3.02
N GLN A 53 -26.09 -16.03 2.26
CA GLN A 53 -26.73 -17.25 2.75
C GLN A 53 -25.72 -18.35 3.16
N HIS A 54 -24.46 -18.27 2.72
CA HIS A 54 -23.40 -19.19 3.15
C HIS A 54 -22.95 -18.92 4.60
N ASN A 55 -23.28 -17.75 5.17
CA ASN A 55 -23.02 -17.47 6.59
C ASN A 55 -24.10 -18.12 7.44
N THR A 56 -23.69 -18.97 8.36
CA THR A 56 -24.60 -19.73 9.28
C THR A 56 -24.94 -18.93 10.53
N GLU A 57 -24.07 -18.05 10.99
CA GLU A 57 -24.23 -17.24 12.20
C GLU A 57 -24.93 -15.91 11.85
N ARG A 58 -26.26 -15.96 11.57
CA ARG A 58 -27.04 -14.78 11.24
C ARG A 58 -28.50 -14.92 11.68
N LYS A 59 -29.20 -13.81 11.88
CA LYS A 59 -30.65 -13.80 12.17
C LYS A 59 -31.52 -14.12 10.96
N GLY A 60 -30.92 -14.16 9.77
CA GLY A 60 -31.58 -14.49 8.51
C GLY A 60 -32.60 -13.43 8.07
N LYS A 61 -32.29 -12.70 7.02
CA LYS A 61 -33.18 -11.84 6.26
C LYS A 61 -32.93 -12.04 4.78
N THR A 62 -33.89 -11.69 3.96
CA THR A 62 -33.75 -11.70 2.51
C THR A 62 -34.11 -10.32 2.00
N LEU A 63 -33.11 -9.64 1.42
CA LEU A 63 -33.33 -8.31 0.86
C LEU A 63 -34.12 -8.38 -0.44
N TRP A 64 -35.10 -7.50 -0.60
CA TRP A 64 -35.92 -7.33 -1.80
C TRP A 64 -36.09 -5.85 -2.15
N THR A 65 -36.48 -5.54 -3.38
CA THR A 65 -36.63 -4.17 -3.86
C THR A 65 -37.74 -4.06 -4.90
N ASP A 66 -38.32 -2.85 -5.03
CA ASP A 66 -39.22 -2.45 -6.11
C ASP A 66 -38.51 -1.75 -7.28
N ASN A 67 -37.16 -1.63 -7.24
CA ASN A 67 -36.36 -0.92 -8.26
C ASN A 67 -36.21 -1.67 -9.59
N GLY A 68 -36.97 -2.74 -9.82
CA GLY A 68 -36.88 -3.55 -11.04
C GLY A 68 -35.65 -4.47 -11.07
N GLU A 69 -35.40 -5.13 -12.21
CA GLU A 69 -34.34 -6.12 -12.36
C GLU A 69 -32.95 -5.48 -12.42
N GLY A 70 -32.82 -4.43 -13.22
CA GLY A 70 -31.53 -3.79 -13.50
C GLY A 70 -30.57 -4.67 -14.30
N ASP A 71 -29.34 -4.23 -14.46
CA ASP A 71 -28.31 -4.95 -15.15
C ASP A 71 -27.83 -6.18 -14.37
N LYS A 72 -27.36 -7.19 -15.09
CA LYS A 72 -26.79 -8.39 -14.50
C LYS A 72 -25.40 -8.08 -13.91
N VAL A 73 -25.07 -8.74 -12.81
CA VAL A 73 -23.73 -8.74 -12.27
C VAL A 73 -22.81 -9.48 -13.26
N GLN A 74 -21.75 -8.82 -13.68
CA GLN A 74 -20.73 -9.37 -14.57
C GLN A 74 -19.54 -9.88 -13.75
N VAL A 75 -18.93 -10.96 -14.22
CA VAL A 75 -17.68 -11.50 -13.67
C VAL A 75 -16.64 -11.50 -14.77
N TYR A 76 -15.54 -10.84 -14.51
CA TYR A 76 -14.36 -10.84 -15.37
C TYR A 76 -13.22 -11.56 -14.66
N THR A 77 -12.53 -12.44 -15.35
CA THR A 77 -11.34 -13.12 -14.84
C THR A 77 -10.14 -12.58 -15.58
N ALA A 78 -9.38 -11.74 -14.92
CA ALA A 78 -8.17 -11.15 -15.47
C ALA A 78 -7.02 -12.17 -15.51
N GLU A 79 -6.10 -12.02 -16.48
CA GLU A 79 -4.88 -12.81 -16.56
C GLU A 79 -3.84 -12.37 -15.53
N ASN A 80 -3.82 -11.07 -15.19
CA ASN A 80 -2.93 -10.46 -14.22
C ASN A 80 -3.51 -9.11 -13.75
N GLU A 81 -2.81 -8.43 -12.83
CA GLU A 81 -3.27 -7.16 -12.23
C GLU A 81 -3.33 -6.01 -13.24
N GLN A 82 -2.51 -6.04 -14.30
CA GLN A 82 -2.54 -5.01 -15.36
C GLN A 82 -3.77 -5.19 -16.25
N ASP A 83 -4.12 -6.42 -16.58
CA ASP A 83 -5.32 -6.75 -17.32
C ASP A 83 -6.58 -6.37 -16.53
N GLU A 84 -6.59 -6.64 -15.21
CA GLU A 84 -7.66 -6.18 -14.30
C GLU A 84 -7.84 -4.66 -14.36
N ALA A 85 -6.75 -3.90 -14.19
CA ALA A 85 -6.79 -2.44 -14.18
C ALA A 85 -7.21 -1.87 -15.55
N SER A 86 -6.75 -2.48 -16.66
CA SER A 86 -7.14 -2.11 -18.01
C SER A 86 -8.63 -2.35 -18.24
N HIS A 87 -9.12 -3.54 -17.86
CA HIS A 87 -10.54 -3.86 -18.00
C HIS A 87 -11.45 -2.89 -17.23
N ILE A 88 -11.07 -2.55 -15.99
CA ILE A 88 -11.80 -1.55 -15.20
C ILE A 88 -11.84 -0.20 -15.92
N ALA A 89 -10.70 0.25 -16.46
CA ALA A 89 -10.62 1.50 -17.21
C ALA A 89 -11.48 1.49 -18.47
N ASP A 90 -11.52 0.37 -19.20
CA ASP A 90 -12.34 0.20 -20.40
C ASP A 90 -13.83 0.28 -20.07
N VAL A 91 -14.28 -0.38 -19.01
CA VAL A 91 -15.69 -0.33 -18.54
C VAL A 91 -16.07 1.10 -18.16
N ILE A 92 -15.22 1.81 -17.42
CA ILE A 92 -15.43 3.23 -17.08
C ILE A 92 -15.50 4.06 -18.37
N GLY A 93 -14.54 3.89 -19.28
CA GLY A 93 -14.46 4.61 -20.54
C GLY A 93 -15.69 4.38 -21.43
N GLN A 94 -16.25 3.19 -21.44
CA GLN A 94 -17.49 2.90 -22.16
C GLN A 94 -18.68 3.64 -21.53
N HIS A 95 -18.85 3.58 -20.22
CA HIS A 95 -19.92 4.28 -19.53
C HIS A 95 -19.87 5.80 -19.71
N LEU A 96 -18.67 6.37 -19.73
CA LEU A 96 -18.48 7.80 -20.03
C LEU A 96 -18.94 8.16 -21.45
N LYS A 97 -18.70 7.32 -22.45
CA LYS A 97 -19.18 7.52 -23.85
C LYS A 97 -20.70 7.44 -23.95
N GLU A 98 -21.34 6.71 -23.05
CA GLU A 98 -22.80 6.59 -22.93
C GLU A 98 -23.43 7.73 -22.13
N GLY A 99 -22.66 8.70 -21.66
CA GLY A 99 -23.10 9.91 -20.97
C GLY A 99 -23.05 9.80 -19.43
N GLY A 100 -22.44 8.76 -18.88
CA GLY A 100 -22.18 8.61 -17.45
C GLY A 100 -21.04 9.53 -16.96
N HIS A 101 -20.80 9.54 -15.65
CA HIS A 101 -19.77 10.36 -15.01
C HIS A 101 -18.77 9.53 -14.23
N LEU A 102 -17.54 10.00 -14.08
CA LEU A 102 -16.52 9.34 -13.23
C LEU A 102 -17.01 9.12 -11.79
N ALA A 103 -17.80 10.07 -11.25
CA ALA A 103 -18.35 9.98 -9.91
C ALA A 103 -19.36 8.83 -9.70
N ASP A 104 -19.86 8.23 -10.79
CA ASP A 104 -20.80 7.10 -10.74
C ASP A 104 -20.11 5.76 -10.45
N HIS A 105 -18.76 5.75 -10.43
CA HIS A 105 -17.95 4.55 -10.27
C HIS A 105 -17.28 4.47 -8.89
N ALA A 106 -17.25 3.26 -8.34
CA ALA A 106 -16.46 2.94 -7.17
C ALA A 106 -15.77 1.58 -7.36
N ILE A 107 -14.48 1.53 -7.05
CA ILE A 107 -13.68 0.29 -7.08
C ILE A 107 -13.46 -0.13 -5.63
N LEU A 108 -13.89 -1.35 -5.30
CA LEU A 108 -13.75 -1.91 -3.97
C LEU A 108 -12.75 -3.07 -4.03
N TYR A 109 -11.81 -3.08 -3.08
CA TYR A 109 -10.81 -4.14 -2.96
C TYR A 109 -10.66 -4.59 -1.50
N ARG A 110 -10.20 -5.82 -1.31
CA ARG A 110 -10.07 -6.42 0.02
C ARG A 110 -8.79 -6.00 0.73
N MET A 111 -7.69 -5.96 0.01
CA MET A 111 -6.36 -5.64 0.53
C MET A 111 -5.87 -4.32 -0.06
N ASN A 112 -5.23 -3.55 0.79
CA ASN A 112 -4.67 -2.25 0.38
C ASN A 112 -3.66 -2.35 -0.78
N ALA A 113 -2.91 -3.44 -0.86
CA ALA A 113 -1.93 -3.67 -1.92
C ALA A 113 -2.57 -3.71 -3.32
N GLN A 114 -3.83 -4.16 -3.43
CA GLN A 114 -4.57 -4.24 -4.69
C GLN A 114 -4.83 -2.87 -5.34
N SER A 115 -4.74 -1.76 -4.58
CA SER A 115 -4.90 -0.43 -5.18
C SER A 115 -3.73 -0.03 -6.08
N ALA A 116 -2.51 -0.53 -5.84
CA ALA A 116 -1.31 -0.06 -6.51
C ALA A 116 -1.33 -0.22 -8.05
N PRO A 117 -1.67 -1.39 -8.63
CA PRO A 117 -1.77 -1.53 -10.09
C PRO A 117 -2.84 -0.63 -10.70
N ILE A 118 -3.98 -0.48 -10.01
CA ILE A 118 -5.10 0.35 -10.46
C ILE A 118 -4.71 1.84 -10.43
N GLU A 119 -4.11 2.32 -9.33
CA GLU A 119 -3.62 3.69 -9.19
C GLU A 119 -2.58 4.02 -10.26
N SER A 120 -1.61 3.12 -10.47
CA SER A 120 -0.57 3.28 -11.49
C SER A 120 -1.17 3.33 -12.89
N TYR A 121 -2.08 2.42 -13.24
CA TYR A 121 -2.73 2.41 -14.55
C TYR A 121 -3.55 3.69 -14.78
N PHE A 122 -4.38 4.08 -13.81
CA PHE A 122 -5.24 5.26 -13.92
C PHE A 122 -4.43 6.55 -14.06
N THR A 123 -3.33 6.68 -13.31
CA THR A 123 -2.44 7.84 -13.41
C THR A 123 -1.82 7.93 -14.81
N ARG A 124 -1.27 6.82 -15.33
CA ARG A 124 -0.70 6.77 -16.69
C ARG A 124 -1.74 7.03 -17.79
N ALA A 125 -2.96 6.55 -17.61
CA ALA A 125 -4.08 6.75 -18.53
C ALA A 125 -4.76 8.13 -18.37
N GLY A 126 -4.33 8.97 -17.41
CA GLY A 126 -4.94 10.27 -17.14
C GLY A 126 -6.37 10.19 -16.61
N ILE A 127 -6.75 9.09 -15.94
CA ILE A 127 -8.08 8.88 -15.36
C ILE A 127 -8.12 9.49 -13.95
N PRO A 128 -8.87 10.58 -13.71
CA PRO A 128 -8.99 11.18 -12.39
C PRO A 128 -9.61 10.21 -11.39
N HIS A 129 -8.95 10.02 -10.24
CA HIS A 129 -9.39 9.12 -9.18
C HIS A 129 -8.96 9.62 -7.81
N LYS A 130 -9.56 9.07 -6.74
CA LYS A 130 -9.12 9.31 -5.36
C LYS A 130 -9.26 8.04 -4.53
N ILE A 131 -8.34 7.85 -3.59
CA ILE A 131 -8.44 6.81 -2.56
C ILE A 131 -9.31 7.34 -1.42
N VAL A 132 -10.33 6.58 -1.03
CA VAL A 132 -11.24 6.92 0.06
C VAL A 132 -10.93 6.06 1.27
N GLY A 133 -10.71 6.69 2.43
CA GLY A 133 -10.42 6.00 3.69
C GLY A 133 -9.02 5.43 3.84
N GLY A 134 -8.09 5.78 2.95
CA GLY A 134 -6.71 5.31 2.96
C GLY A 134 -5.72 6.33 2.43
N GLN A 135 -4.45 5.91 2.34
CA GLN A 135 -3.37 6.65 1.68
C GLN A 135 -3.11 6.04 0.30
N ARG A 136 -2.72 6.85 -0.67
CA ARG A 136 -2.20 6.36 -1.96
C ARG A 136 -1.09 5.34 -1.69
N PHE A 137 -0.93 4.38 -2.57
CA PHE A 137 0.05 3.31 -2.39
C PHE A 137 1.47 3.87 -2.15
N ASN A 138 1.91 4.80 -2.98
CA ASN A 138 3.23 5.43 -2.87
C ASN A 138 3.37 6.36 -1.66
N ASP A 139 2.26 6.74 -1.00
CA ASP A 139 2.29 7.58 0.20
C ASP A 139 2.47 6.79 1.50
N ARG A 140 2.31 5.47 1.45
CA ARG A 140 2.46 4.60 2.63
C ARG A 140 3.89 4.66 3.16
N LYS A 141 4.00 4.65 4.49
CA LYS A 141 5.29 4.83 5.17
C LYS A 141 6.34 3.83 4.70
N GLU A 142 6.01 2.54 4.69
CA GLU A 142 6.91 1.46 4.29
C GLU A 142 7.35 1.56 2.83
N VAL A 143 6.45 1.96 1.93
CA VAL A 143 6.76 2.16 0.51
C VAL A 143 7.69 3.35 0.33
N LYS A 144 7.38 4.50 0.96
CA LYS A 144 8.25 5.69 0.95
C LYS A 144 9.63 5.42 1.55
N ASP A 145 9.70 4.59 2.59
CA ASP A 145 10.98 4.27 3.23
C ASP A 145 11.85 3.43 2.29
N ILE A 146 11.28 2.40 1.64
CA ILE A 146 12.04 1.58 0.67
C ILE A 146 12.41 2.38 -0.57
N HIS A 147 11.51 3.20 -1.12
CA HIS A 147 11.87 4.14 -2.20
C HIS A 147 13.01 5.07 -1.79
N SER A 148 13.04 5.52 -0.52
CA SER A 148 14.12 6.38 -0.04
C SER A 148 15.46 5.65 0.05
N TYR A 149 15.47 4.38 0.43
CA TYR A 149 16.68 3.55 0.35
C TYR A 149 17.17 3.37 -1.09
N MET A 150 16.26 3.04 -2.01
CA MET A 150 16.59 2.93 -3.43
C MET A 150 17.11 4.25 -4.00
N SER A 151 16.52 5.37 -3.59
CA SER A 151 16.91 6.71 -4.04
C SER A 151 18.31 7.10 -3.61
N ILE A 152 18.73 6.81 -2.36
CA ILE A 152 20.11 7.12 -1.93
C ILE A 152 21.16 6.24 -2.60
N VAL A 153 20.78 5.05 -3.07
CA VAL A 153 21.66 4.20 -3.91
C VAL A 153 21.81 4.83 -5.29
N ALA A 154 20.72 5.31 -5.91
CA ALA A 154 20.78 5.99 -7.21
C ALA A 154 21.45 7.37 -7.12
N ASN A 155 21.21 8.11 -6.02
CA ASN A 155 21.76 9.44 -5.81
C ASN A 155 22.19 9.64 -4.35
N PRO A 156 23.49 9.49 -4.02
CA PRO A 156 24.02 9.67 -2.67
C PRO A 156 23.96 11.12 -2.13
N ARG A 157 23.53 12.09 -2.96
CA ARG A 157 23.38 13.50 -2.59
C ARG A 157 21.97 13.84 -2.10
N ASP A 158 21.07 12.85 -2.08
CA ASP A 158 19.69 13.07 -1.60
C ASP A 158 19.64 13.02 -0.06
N ASP A 159 20.05 14.11 0.55
CA ASP A 159 20.08 14.26 2.01
C ASP A 159 18.68 14.22 2.62
N VAL A 160 17.63 14.58 1.89
CA VAL A 160 16.24 14.54 2.37
C VAL A 160 15.80 13.09 2.58
N ARG A 161 16.04 12.25 1.59
CA ARG A 161 15.71 10.84 1.68
C ARG A 161 16.62 10.10 2.65
N LEU A 162 17.88 10.46 2.73
CA LEU A 162 18.82 9.92 3.72
C LEU A 162 18.35 10.22 5.16
N ARG A 163 17.96 11.45 5.48
CA ARG A 163 17.41 11.83 6.80
C ARG A 163 16.21 10.98 7.18
N ARG A 164 15.37 10.63 6.21
CA ARG A 164 14.18 9.82 6.43
C ARG A 164 14.51 8.41 6.92
N ILE A 165 15.55 7.77 6.35
CA ILE A 165 15.78 6.32 6.53
C ILE A 165 17.01 5.97 7.38
N ILE A 166 17.86 6.89 7.69
CA ILE A 166 19.13 6.60 8.38
C ILE A 166 18.91 5.90 9.74
N ASN A 167 17.79 6.20 10.41
CA ASN A 167 17.38 5.55 11.66
C ASN A 167 16.06 4.76 11.55
N GLU A 168 15.66 4.37 10.37
CA GLU A 168 14.44 3.56 10.09
C GLU A 168 14.81 2.33 9.24
N PRO A 169 14.87 1.12 9.77
CA PRO A 169 14.68 0.70 11.17
C PRO A 169 15.66 1.34 12.17
N ALA A 170 15.28 1.31 13.47
CA ALA A 170 16.05 1.97 14.51
C ALA A 170 17.50 1.45 14.60
N ARG A 171 18.49 2.35 14.48
CA ARG A 171 19.95 2.07 14.49
C ARG A 171 20.70 2.82 15.59
N LYS A 172 19.99 3.39 16.55
CA LYS A 172 20.57 4.25 17.60
C LYS A 172 21.22 5.53 17.05
N ILE A 173 20.78 5.99 15.88
CA ILE A 173 21.19 7.25 15.26
C ILE A 173 20.06 8.25 15.52
N GLY A 174 20.16 9.00 16.63
CA GLY A 174 19.12 9.94 17.04
C GLY A 174 19.12 11.25 16.25
N ALA A 175 18.04 12.04 16.38
CA ALA A 175 17.85 13.31 15.69
C ALA A 175 19.05 14.27 15.85
N THR A 176 19.56 14.43 17.07
CA THR A 176 20.75 15.28 17.34
C THR A 176 21.99 14.84 16.54
N THR A 177 22.16 13.54 16.31
CA THR A 177 23.27 13.04 15.47
C THR A 177 23.04 13.39 14.02
N ILE A 178 21.81 13.22 13.53
CA ILE A 178 21.42 13.56 12.16
C ILE A 178 21.62 15.04 11.88
N ASP A 179 21.24 15.90 12.83
CA ASP A 179 21.45 17.36 12.72
C ASP A 179 22.92 17.73 12.66
N LYS A 180 23.75 17.13 13.52
CA LYS A 180 25.22 17.31 13.48
C LYS A 180 25.84 16.88 12.16
N ILE A 181 25.38 15.76 11.57
CA ILE A 181 25.83 15.33 10.24
C ILE A 181 25.46 16.39 9.19
N GLY A 182 24.23 16.95 9.26
CA GLY A 182 23.79 18.02 8.37
C GLY A 182 24.60 19.30 8.51
N GLU A 183 24.92 19.72 9.74
CA GLU A 183 25.77 20.89 10.03
C GLU A 183 27.19 20.70 9.47
N LEU A 184 27.78 19.51 9.67
CA LEU A 184 29.10 19.17 9.14
C LEU A 184 29.10 19.12 7.61
N ALA A 185 28.05 18.55 7.00
CA ALA A 185 27.87 18.50 5.56
C ALA A 185 27.81 19.91 4.96
N ALA A 186 26.99 20.78 5.55
CA ALA A 186 26.88 22.18 5.14
C ALA A 186 28.20 22.96 5.29
N ALA A 187 28.89 22.78 6.42
CA ALA A 187 30.17 23.46 6.69
C ALA A 187 31.30 23.04 5.72
N ASN A 188 31.27 21.79 5.24
CA ASN A 188 32.27 21.27 4.31
C ASN A 188 31.83 21.33 2.84
N GLY A 189 30.59 21.74 2.53
CA GLY A 189 30.03 21.79 1.18
C GLY A 189 29.90 20.41 0.51
N VAL A 190 29.68 19.35 1.30
CA VAL A 190 29.56 17.97 0.84
C VAL A 190 28.22 17.35 1.24
N PRO A 191 27.76 16.27 0.57
CA PRO A 191 26.56 15.52 0.99
C PRO A 191 26.72 14.89 2.39
N MET A 192 25.62 14.67 3.09
CA MET A 192 25.63 13.98 4.39
C MET A 192 26.25 12.59 4.33
N MET A 193 26.11 11.87 3.20
CA MET A 193 26.70 10.53 3.02
C MET A 193 28.25 10.55 3.11
N GLU A 194 28.90 11.63 2.65
CA GLU A 194 30.35 11.80 2.78
C GLU A 194 30.79 11.95 4.24
N ILE A 195 30.02 12.70 5.02
CA ILE A 195 30.25 12.83 6.47
C ILE A 195 30.08 11.48 7.17
N ILE A 196 29.08 10.71 6.77
CA ILE A 196 28.82 9.35 7.31
C ILE A 196 29.99 8.41 6.95
N ARG A 197 30.50 8.48 5.73
CA ARG A 197 31.67 7.70 5.30
C ARG A 197 32.88 7.93 6.19
N GLU A 198 33.08 9.16 6.61
CA GLU A 198 34.22 9.58 7.41
C GLU A 198 33.86 9.82 8.89
N ALA A 199 32.75 9.21 9.37
CA ALA A 199 32.21 9.50 10.70
C ALA A 199 33.23 9.36 11.84
N SER A 200 34.17 8.44 11.72
CA SER A 200 35.24 8.22 12.71
C SER A 200 36.25 9.39 12.79
N SER A 201 36.33 10.22 11.77
CA SER A 201 37.24 11.38 11.70
C SER A 201 36.66 12.62 12.38
N TYR A 202 35.36 12.61 12.71
CA TYR A 202 34.67 13.73 13.34
C TYR A 202 34.44 13.47 14.84
N PRO A 203 35.16 14.15 15.76
CA PRO A 203 34.98 13.96 17.21
C PRO A 203 33.54 14.18 17.67
N ALA A 204 32.80 15.10 17.03
CA ALA A 204 31.41 15.38 17.34
C ALA A 204 30.46 14.19 17.09
N LEU A 205 30.85 13.20 16.28
CA LEU A 205 30.10 11.99 15.94
C LEU A 205 30.60 10.75 16.70
N GLY A 206 31.63 10.85 17.53
CA GLY A 206 32.35 9.69 18.13
C GLY A 206 31.42 8.67 18.79
N ARG A 207 30.37 9.10 19.50
CA ARG A 207 29.41 8.18 20.14
C ARG A 207 28.56 7.40 19.14
N ALA A 208 28.31 7.96 17.95
CA ALA A 208 27.49 7.39 16.91
C ALA A 208 28.34 6.73 15.79
N ALA A 209 29.67 6.91 15.79
CA ALA A 209 30.54 6.51 14.71
C ALA A 209 30.39 5.03 14.33
N SER A 210 30.27 4.13 15.31
CA SER A 210 30.07 2.70 15.04
C SER A 210 28.75 2.42 14.30
N ALA A 211 27.66 3.05 14.70
CA ALA A 211 26.36 2.89 14.03
C ALA A 211 26.35 3.52 12.63
N LEU A 212 27.01 4.66 12.44
CA LEU A 212 27.16 5.33 11.15
C LEU A 212 28.04 4.50 10.20
N ASN A 213 29.14 3.92 10.67
CA ASN A 213 29.98 3.04 9.90
C ASN A 213 29.22 1.76 9.47
N ALA A 214 28.41 1.18 10.37
CA ALA A 214 27.56 0.04 10.03
C ALA A 214 26.51 0.41 8.97
N PHE A 215 25.90 1.58 9.09
CA PHE A 215 24.97 2.10 8.08
C PHE A 215 25.67 2.29 6.73
N TYR A 216 26.85 2.89 6.72
CA TYR A 216 27.62 3.08 5.48
C TYR A 216 28.05 1.75 4.83
N SER A 217 28.43 0.75 5.63
CA SER A 217 28.75 -0.58 5.11
C SER A 217 27.55 -1.26 4.44
N MET A 218 26.36 -1.17 5.08
CA MET A 218 25.12 -1.65 4.49
C MET A 218 24.79 -0.89 3.18
N TYR A 219 24.90 0.45 3.18
CA TYR A 219 24.70 1.26 1.98
C TYR A 219 25.63 0.84 0.84
N ARG A 220 26.93 0.61 1.11
CA ARG A 220 27.87 0.13 0.09
C ARG A 220 27.49 -1.23 -0.48
N GLU A 221 27.05 -2.15 0.38
CA GLU A 221 26.53 -3.45 -0.06
C GLU A 221 25.32 -3.29 -1.00
N LEU A 222 24.39 -2.38 -0.69
CA LEU A 222 23.26 -2.08 -1.56
C LEU A 222 23.69 -1.49 -2.92
N CYS A 223 24.72 -0.61 -2.93
CA CYS A 223 25.28 -0.10 -4.19
C CYS A 223 25.86 -1.22 -5.06
N ASP A 224 26.59 -2.16 -4.46
CA ASP A 224 27.15 -3.30 -5.19
C ASP A 224 26.06 -4.23 -5.73
N LEU A 225 24.99 -4.47 -4.95
CA LEU A 225 23.85 -5.27 -5.37
C LEU A 225 23.04 -4.59 -6.48
N SER A 226 22.93 -3.27 -6.48
CA SER A 226 22.15 -2.52 -7.49
C SER A 226 22.72 -2.64 -8.92
N VAL A 227 23.99 -3.00 -9.07
CA VAL A 227 24.64 -3.21 -10.37
C VAL A 227 24.76 -4.68 -10.75
N THR A 228 24.50 -5.61 -9.83
CA THR A 228 24.68 -7.06 -10.04
C THR A 228 23.38 -7.83 -10.13
N LEU A 229 22.31 -7.33 -9.53
CA LEU A 229 21.00 -8.00 -9.49
C LEU A 229 20.00 -7.37 -10.46
N PRO A 230 19.02 -8.16 -10.95
CA PRO A 230 17.81 -7.63 -11.56
C PRO A 230 17.10 -6.65 -10.59
N LEU A 231 16.38 -5.68 -11.15
CA LEU A 231 15.83 -4.57 -10.37
C LEU A 231 14.83 -4.99 -9.28
N ASP A 232 14.02 -5.98 -9.54
CA ASP A 232 13.06 -6.56 -8.60
C ASP A 232 13.76 -7.36 -7.49
N GLU A 233 14.80 -8.14 -7.83
CA GLU A 233 15.60 -8.83 -6.83
C GLU A 233 16.37 -7.83 -5.95
N PHE A 234 16.91 -6.76 -6.54
CA PHE A 234 17.53 -5.66 -5.79
C PHE A 234 16.54 -5.02 -4.81
N ALA A 235 15.30 -4.74 -5.22
CA ALA A 235 14.27 -4.20 -4.32
C ALA A 235 13.99 -5.14 -3.13
N GLY A 236 13.94 -6.45 -3.37
CA GLY A 236 13.83 -7.47 -2.31
C GLY A 236 15.02 -7.45 -1.34
N GLU A 237 16.25 -7.33 -1.88
CA GLU A 237 17.45 -7.25 -1.05
C GLU A 237 17.51 -5.95 -0.23
N VAL A 238 17.04 -4.82 -0.76
CA VAL A 238 16.90 -3.57 0.01
C VAL A 238 16.04 -3.82 1.25
N ILE A 239 14.87 -4.43 1.10
CA ILE A 239 13.95 -4.72 2.21
C ILE A 239 14.61 -5.62 3.26
N ARG A 240 15.35 -6.64 2.82
CA ARG A 240 15.99 -7.63 3.68
C ARG A 240 17.24 -7.05 4.37
N LYS A 241 18.17 -6.46 3.63
CA LYS A 241 19.48 -5.99 4.10
C LYS A 241 19.39 -4.80 5.05
N THR A 242 18.41 -3.93 4.82
CA THR A 242 18.14 -2.80 5.74
C THR A 242 17.59 -3.25 7.09
N GLY A 243 17.11 -4.49 7.22
CA GLY A 243 16.42 -5.01 8.39
C GLY A 243 14.95 -4.60 8.45
N TYR A 244 14.42 -4.01 7.39
CA TYR A 244 13.03 -3.52 7.35
C TYR A 244 12.03 -4.67 7.47
N GLU A 245 12.28 -5.77 6.76
CA GLU A 245 11.47 -7.00 6.86
C GLU A 245 11.41 -7.54 8.29
N ALA A 246 12.56 -7.64 8.95
CA ALA A 246 12.63 -8.13 10.33
C ALA A 246 11.88 -7.22 11.31
N MET A 247 11.98 -5.90 11.12
CA MET A 247 11.22 -4.92 11.89
C MET A 247 9.72 -5.10 11.73
N LEU A 248 9.22 -5.29 10.50
CA LEU A 248 7.80 -5.49 10.24
C LEU A 248 7.29 -6.82 10.80
N LYS A 249 8.04 -7.92 10.62
CA LYS A 249 7.69 -9.22 11.20
C LYS A 249 7.51 -9.16 12.73
N ALA A 250 8.25 -8.29 13.41
CA ALA A 250 8.10 -8.08 14.85
C ALA A 250 6.80 -7.35 15.25
N GLN A 251 6.13 -6.67 14.32
CA GLN A 251 4.88 -5.91 14.55
C GLN A 251 3.62 -6.77 14.42
N LYS A 252 3.76 -8.09 14.24
CA LYS A 252 2.65 -9.05 14.11
C LYS A 252 1.65 -8.64 13.00
N GLU A 253 0.35 -8.63 13.31
CA GLU A 253 -0.75 -8.38 12.35
C GLU A 253 -0.61 -7.04 11.58
N GLU A 254 -0.21 -5.96 12.26
CA GLU A 254 0.03 -4.67 11.58
C GLU A 254 1.22 -4.74 10.61
N GLY A 255 2.24 -5.51 10.97
CA GLY A 255 3.40 -5.76 10.13
C GLY A 255 3.10 -6.62 8.90
N GLU A 256 2.17 -7.58 8.99
CA GLU A 256 1.75 -8.43 7.87
C GLU A 256 1.18 -7.59 6.72
N THR A 257 0.25 -6.68 7.00
CA THR A 257 -0.31 -5.78 5.99
C THR A 257 0.78 -4.92 5.32
N ARG A 258 1.78 -4.46 6.09
CA ARG A 258 2.89 -3.68 5.55
C ARG A 258 3.84 -4.53 4.70
N LEU A 259 4.04 -5.80 5.05
CA LEU A 259 4.80 -6.75 4.25
C LEU A 259 4.10 -7.06 2.92
N GLU A 260 2.78 -7.19 2.91
CA GLU A 260 1.98 -7.31 1.68
C GLU A 260 2.18 -6.10 0.77
N ASN A 261 2.19 -4.88 1.32
CA ASN A 261 2.47 -3.66 0.56
C ASN A 261 3.89 -3.69 -0.05
N LEU A 262 4.88 -4.18 0.69
CA LEU A 262 6.25 -4.32 0.16
C LEU A 262 6.35 -5.42 -0.91
N GLY A 263 5.58 -6.52 -0.79
CA GLY A 263 5.44 -7.51 -1.84
C GLY A 263 4.88 -6.91 -3.12
N GLN A 264 3.86 -6.06 -3.00
CA GLN A 264 3.29 -5.34 -4.14
C GLN A 264 4.27 -4.33 -4.76
N LEU A 265 5.10 -3.68 -3.93
CA LEU A 265 6.18 -2.83 -4.44
C LEU A 265 7.16 -3.63 -5.30
N ILE A 266 7.60 -4.81 -4.87
CA ILE A 266 8.48 -5.68 -5.67
C ILE A 266 7.80 -6.07 -6.98
N SER A 267 6.52 -6.41 -6.96
CA SER A 267 5.74 -6.72 -8.18
C SER A 267 5.69 -5.52 -9.13
N SER A 268 5.52 -4.30 -8.62
CA SER A 268 5.53 -3.07 -9.44
C SER A 268 6.90 -2.82 -10.07
N VAL A 269 8.00 -3.04 -9.33
CA VAL A 269 9.37 -2.95 -9.85
C VAL A 269 9.60 -3.97 -10.96
N LYS A 270 9.15 -5.21 -10.78
CA LYS A 270 9.24 -6.28 -11.77
C LYS A 270 8.48 -5.91 -13.05
N THR A 271 7.23 -5.45 -12.91
CA THR A 271 6.42 -5.01 -14.06
C THR A 271 7.11 -3.88 -14.82
N TYR A 272 7.69 -2.89 -14.11
CA TYR A 272 8.47 -1.83 -14.75
C TYR A 272 9.67 -2.40 -15.52
N ALA A 273 10.41 -3.34 -14.92
CA ALA A 273 11.56 -3.97 -15.58
C ALA A 273 11.15 -4.76 -16.83
N GLU A 274 10.06 -5.51 -16.78
CA GLU A 274 9.52 -6.25 -17.94
C GLU A 274 9.05 -5.32 -19.07
N GLN A 275 8.43 -4.19 -18.74
CA GLN A 275 7.94 -3.22 -19.72
C GLN A 275 9.07 -2.44 -20.41
N ASN A 276 10.16 -2.16 -19.73
CA ASN A 276 11.27 -1.37 -20.23
C ASN A 276 12.46 -2.23 -20.73
N GLY A 277 12.47 -3.54 -20.43
CA GLY A 277 13.50 -4.46 -20.91
C GLY A 277 14.91 -4.00 -20.54
N GLU A 278 15.81 -3.89 -21.55
CA GLU A 278 17.21 -3.48 -21.35
C GLU A 278 17.37 -2.01 -20.90
N ASP A 279 16.36 -1.17 -21.12
CA ASP A 279 16.35 0.25 -20.69
C ASP A 279 15.87 0.43 -19.25
N ALA A 280 15.46 -0.64 -18.57
CA ALA A 280 15.03 -0.60 -17.19
C ALA A 280 16.19 -0.24 -16.25
N THR A 281 16.09 0.93 -15.61
CA THR A 281 17.11 1.40 -14.66
C THR A 281 16.48 1.76 -13.33
N LEU A 282 17.27 1.73 -12.26
CA LEU A 282 16.83 2.17 -10.93
C LEU A 282 16.35 3.64 -10.95
N SER A 283 17.09 4.52 -11.62
CA SER A 283 16.73 5.94 -11.75
C SER A 283 15.42 6.11 -12.51
N GLY A 284 15.24 5.41 -13.62
CA GLY A 284 14.01 5.47 -14.42
C GLY A 284 12.79 5.00 -13.65
N PHE A 285 12.91 3.92 -12.87
CA PHE A 285 11.83 3.47 -11.97
C PHE A 285 11.46 4.55 -10.94
N LEU A 286 12.45 5.17 -10.31
CA LEU A 286 12.21 6.22 -9.30
C LEU A 286 11.61 7.49 -9.90
N GLU A 287 11.96 7.83 -11.15
CA GLU A 287 11.33 8.93 -11.90
C GLU A 287 9.86 8.61 -12.22
N GLU A 288 9.55 7.41 -12.68
CA GLU A 288 8.15 6.99 -12.90
C GLU A 288 7.33 7.06 -11.62
N VAL A 289 7.88 6.59 -10.50
CA VAL A 289 7.22 6.69 -9.19
C VAL A 289 6.98 8.14 -8.79
N ALA A 290 7.92 9.04 -9.04
CA ALA A 290 7.76 10.46 -8.72
C ALA A 290 6.63 11.10 -9.54
N LEU A 291 6.51 10.77 -10.82
CA LEU A 291 5.43 11.24 -11.71
C LEU A 291 4.03 10.76 -11.28
N ILE A 292 3.96 9.57 -10.68
CA ILE A 292 2.69 9.00 -10.16
C ILE A 292 2.31 9.64 -8.82
N ALA A 293 3.29 10.14 -8.04
CA ALA A 293 3.06 10.69 -6.71
C ALA A 293 2.55 12.14 -6.69
N ASP A 294 2.76 12.90 -7.77
CA ASP A 294 2.28 14.27 -7.97
C ASP A 294 0.84 14.30 -8.52
#